data_382031e4623a451b937349de018bd1f5
#
_entry.id   382031e4623a451b937349de018bd1f5
#
_cell.length_a   1.000
_cell.length_b   1.000
_cell.length_c   1.000
_cell.angle_alpha   90.00
_cell.angle_beta   90.00
_cell.angle_gamma   90.00
#
_symmetry.space_group_name_H-M   'P 1'
#
loop_
_entity.id
_entity.type
_entity.pdbx_description
1 polymer ?
#
loop_
_entity_poly.entity_id
_entity_poly.type
_entity_poly.pdbx_seq_one_letter_code
_entity_poly.pdbx_strand_id
1 'polypeptide(L)'
;MSSDPSRPATQPYLCHLISNTWFNFRVPELRAVAGLAGVDLAIDPEEEAALGEESVFLTVRVADEASVARLAARTVMVRRFVDLWASGDSWETLAANVRALSPDVYSSYLAVGTTFKVCVEAFGRAFSEAEKMEQIDRLGQLLPFRGKVRLKAPQHTFVLLCDQSTDGRPPRLYFGREVASGQRDLPGAYDLKRRNYIGTTSLDAELALLMASLAH
;
A
#
# COMPACT_ATOMS: atom_id res chain seq x y z
N MET A 1 0.61 -19.85 -21.75
CA MET A 1 0.61 -20.15 -20.31
C MET A 1 -0.80 -20.54 -19.95
N SER A 2 -1.01 -21.83 -19.64
CA SER A 2 -2.34 -22.37 -19.32
C SER A 2 -2.70 -21.93 -17.90
N SER A 3 -3.77 -21.15 -17.75
CA SER A 3 -4.33 -20.81 -16.44
C SER A 3 -4.94 -22.08 -15.85
N ASP A 4 -4.44 -22.51 -14.71
CA ASP A 4 -5.04 -23.59 -13.92
C ASP A 4 -6.43 -23.12 -13.44
N PRO A 5 -7.53 -23.77 -13.87
CA PRO A 5 -8.89 -23.36 -13.49
C PRO A 5 -9.24 -23.63 -12.01
N SER A 6 -8.34 -24.28 -11.26
CA SER A 6 -8.52 -24.54 -9.82
C SER A 6 -7.97 -23.42 -8.93
N ARG A 7 -7.25 -22.45 -9.50
CA ARG A 7 -6.68 -21.33 -8.75
C ARG A 7 -7.76 -20.27 -8.47
N PRO A 8 -7.97 -19.87 -7.21
CA PRO A 8 -8.94 -18.82 -6.90
C PRO A 8 -8.60 -17.53 -7.66
N ALA A 9 -9.63 -16.81 -8.10
CA ALA A 9 -9.45 -15.53 -8.77
C ALA A 9 -8.68 -14.59 -7.84
N THR A 10 -7.49 -14.14 -8.28
CA THR A 10 -6.65 -13.23 -7.50
C THR A 10 -7.00 -11.79 -7.84
N GLN A 11 -7.06 -10.93 -6.82
CA GLN A 11 -7.31 -9.51 -6.96
C GLN A 11 -6.00 -8.70 -6.84
N PRO A 12 -5.88 -7.59 -7.60
CA PRO A 12 -4.73 -6.72 -7.49
C PRO A 12 -4.83 -5.82 -6.27
N TYR A 13 -3.74 -5.76 -5.50
CA TYR A 13 -3.57 -4.81 -4.40
C TYR A 13 -2.27 -4.04 -4.60
N LEU A 14 -2.30 -2.75 -4.35
CA LEU A 14 -1.10 -1.93 -4.38
C LEU A 14 -0.43 -1.96 -3.01
N CYS A 15 0.82 -2.39 -2.97
CA CYS A 15 1.71 -2.23 -1.82
C CYS A 15 2.37 -0.87 -1.88
N HIS A 16 2.14 -0.03 -0.88
CA HIS A 16 2.97 1.14 -0.63
C HIS A 16 4.15 0.71 0.24
N LEU A 17 5.29 0.51 -0.37
CA LEU A 17 6.54 0.07 0.25
C LEU A 17 7.20 1.25 0.98
N ILE A 18 8.13 0.94 1.86
CA ILE A 18 8.97 1.98 2.47
C ILE A 18 10.16 2.32 1.56
N SER A 19 10.62 3.56 1.67
CA SER A 19 11.89 4.02 1.10
C SER A 19 12.89 4.19 2.26
N ASN A 20 13.88 3.30 2.34
CA ASN A 20 14.94 3.35 3.35
C ASN A 20 16.18 2.60 2.86
N THR A 21 17.18 2.50 3.73
CA THR A 21 18.45 1.80 3.46
C THR A 21 18.28 0.32 3.09
N TRP A 22 17.18 -0.32 3.51
CA TRP A 22 16.96 -1.76 3.33
C TRP A 22 16.05 -2.08 2.14
N PHE A 23 15.98 -1.22 1.13
CA PHE A 23 15.06 -1.35 -0.01
C PHE A 23 15.16 -2.70 -0.74
N ASN A 24 16.34 -3.33 -0.78
CA ASN A 24 16.54 -4.66 -1.39
C ASN A 24 15.78 -5.79 -0.65
N PHE A 25 15.36 -5.57 0.59
CA PHE A 25 14.63 -6.57 1.38
C PHE A 25 13.11 -6.46 1.25
N ARG A 26 12.57 -5.45 0.56
CA ARG A 26 11.12 -5.21 0.45
C ARG A 26 10.37 -6.40 -0.15
N VAL A 27 10.81 -6.89 -1.30
CA VAL A 27 10.19 -8.05 -1.96
C VAL A 27 10.56 -9.37 -1.27
N PRO A 28 11.83 -9.63 -0.91
CA PRO A 28 12.18 -10.81 -0.13
C PRO A 28 11.38 -10.96 1.17
N GLU A 29 11.22 -9.90 1.96
CA GLU A 29 10.40 -9.92 3.17
C GLU A 29 8.95 -10.27 2.85
N LEU A 30 8.36 -9.61 1.86
CA LEU A 30 6.97 -9.83 1.48
C LEU A 30 6.72 -11.28 1.05
N ARG A 31 7.65 -11.89 0.30
CA ARG A 31 7.59 -13.32 -0.10
C ARG A 31 7.74 -14.25 1.10
N ALA A 32 8.68 -13.96 2.01
CA ALA A 32 8.89 -14.74 3.23
C ALA A 32 7.65 -14.70 4.12
N VAL A 33 7.09 -13.51 4.34
CA VAL A 33 5.86 -13.33 5.12
C VAL A 33 4.67 -14.05 4.45
N ALA A 34 4.58 -14.04 3.12
CA ALA A 34 3.54 -14.77 2.39
C ALA A 34 3.66 -16.28 2.62
N GLY A 35 4.87 -16.82 2.54
CA GLY A 35 5.13 -18.24 2.85
C GLY A 35 4.72 -18.61 4.28
N LEU A 36 5.13 -17.81 5.26
CA LEU A 36 4.79 -17.98 6.67
C LEU A 36 3.28 -17.90 6.95
N ALA A 37 2.59 -17.01 6.26
CA ALA A 37 1.15 -16.80 6.44
C ALA A 37 0.30 -17.77 5.62
N GLY A 38 0.91 -18.64 4.80
CA GLY A 38 0.19 -19.50 3.88
C GLY A 38 -0.64 -18.72 2.87
N VAL A 39 -0.09 -17.60 2.36
CA VAL A 39 -0.73 -16.75 1.36
C VAL A 39 -0.10 -17.00 0.00
N ASP A 40 -0.92 -17.36 -0.99
CA ASP A 40 -0.47 -17.43 -2.38
C ASP A 40 -0.33 -16.00 -2.91
N LEU A 41 0.92 -15.54 -3.01
CA LEU A 41 1.30 -14.20 -3.44
C LEU A 41 1.88 -14.26 -4.86
N ALA A 42 1.27 -13.55 -5.80
CA ALA A 42 1.82 -13.35 -7.12
C ALA A 42 2.29 -11.90 -7.31
N ILE A 43 3.49 -11.75 -7.82
CA ILE A 43 4.09 -10.47 -8.21
C ILE A 43 4.44 -10.59 -9.68
N ASP A 44 4.11 -9.56 -10.47
CA ASP A 44 4.51 -9.52 -11.87
C ASP A 44 6.04 -9.38 -11.97
N PRO A 45 6.73 -10.27 -12.70
CA PRO A 45 8.19 -10.21 -12.83
C PRO A 45 8.72 -8.91 -13.45
N GLU A 46 7.95 -8.29 -14.36
CA GLU A 46 8.35 -7.03 -14.97
C GLU A 46 8.19 -5.87 -13.99
N GLU A 47 7.11 -5.84 -13.20
CA GLU A 47 6.93 -4.85 -12.12
C GLU A 47 8.00 -5.01 -11.03
N GLU A 48 8.33 -6.24 -10.66
CA GLU A 48 9.38 -6.52 -9.69
C GLU A 48 10.75 -6.06 -10.20
N ALA A 49 11.09 -6.36 -11.44
CA ALA A 49 12.36 -5.95 -12.07
C ALA A 49 12.46 -4.42 -12.22
N ALA A 50 11.34 -3.73 -12.43
CA ALA A 50 11.26 -2.28 -12.50
C ALA A 50 11.30 -1.59 -11.12
N LEU A 51 11.20 -2.36 -10.02
CA LEU A 51 11.20 -1.83 -8.65
C LEU A 51 12.63 -1.44 -8.24
N GLY A 52 13.05 -0.23 -8.59
CA GLY A 52 14.33 0.36 -8.17
C GLY A 52 14.28 0.89 -6.73
N GLU A 53 15.39 1.51 -6.29
CA GLU A 53 15.47 2.18 -4.97
C GLU A 53 14.37 3.21 -4.77
N GLU A 54 14.16 4.02 -5.81
CA GLU A 54 13.24 5.15 -5.82
C GLU A 54 11.77 4.75 -6.01
N SER A 55 11.46 3.47 -6.33
CA SER A 55 10.08 3.02 -6.46
C SER A 55 9.56 2.51 -5.14
N VAL A 56 8.42 3.02 -4.70
CA VAL A 56 7.74 2.61 -3.47
C VAL A 56 6.38 1.96 -3.72
N PHE A 57 6.02 1.73 -4.98
CA PHE A 57 4.74 1.16 -5.36
C PHE A 57 4.94 -0.15 -6.12
N LEU A 58 4.29 -1.20 -5.66
CA LEU A 58 4.33 -2.54 -6.24
C LEU A 58 2.94 -3.13 -6.24
N THR A 59 2.46 -3.59 -7.39
CA THR A 59 1.20 -4.32 -7.46
C THR A 59 1.44 -5.79 -7.14
N VAL A 60 0.65 -6.32 -6.23
CA VAL A 60 0.64 -7.73 -5.88
C VAL A 60 -0.75 -8.33 -6.11
N ARG A 61 -0.82 -9.63 -6.34
CA ARG A 61 -2.08 -10.35 -6.47
C ARG A 61 -2.20 -11.39 -5.36
N VAL A 62 -3.30 -11.33 -4.63
CA VAL A 62 -3.68 -12.31 -3.61
C VAL A 62 -5.17 -12.64 -3.71
N ALA A 63 -5.61 -13.68 -3.03
CA ALA A 63 -6.99 -14.17 -3.17
C ALA A 63 -8.04 -13.15 -2.66
N ASP A 64 -7.79 -12.52 -1.51
CA ASP A 64 -8.78 -11.70 -0.81
C ASP A 64 -8.16 -10.75 0.23
N GLU A 65 -8.99 -9.91 0.83
CA GLU A 65 -8.60 -8.99 1.91
C GLU A 65 -8.13 -9.70 3.19
N ALA A 66 -8.61 -10.92 3.46
CA ALA A 66 -8.14 -11.69 4.60
C ALA A 66 -6.68 -12.13 4.40
N SER A 67 -6.30 -12.44 3.17
CA SER A 67 -4.91 -12.70 2.78
C SER A 67 -4.04 -11.46 2.94
N VAL A 68 -4.54 -10.29 2.51
CA VAL A 68 -3.87 -8.99 2.75
C VAL A 68 -3.66 -8.73 4.23
N ALA A 69 -4.68 -8.95 5.06
CA ALA A 69 -4.59 -8.74 6.51
C ALA A 69 -3.52 -9.65 7.16
N ARG A 70 -3.40 -10.90 6.70
CA ARG A 70 -2.35 -11.83 7.17
C ARG A 70 -0.94 -11.34 6.81
N LEU A 71 -0.75 -10.81 5.59
CA LEU A 71 0.52 -10.20 5.19
C LEU A 71 0.83 -8.96 6.03
N ALA A 72 -0.14 -8.04 6.14
CA ALA A 72 0.02 -6.79 6.87
C ALA A 72 0.34 -7.00 8.36
N ALA A 73 -0.14 -8.09 8.97
CA ALA A 73 0.11 -8.38 10.38
C ALA A 73 1.59 -8.65 10.71
N ARG A 74 2.45 -8.87 9.72
CA ARG A 74 3.85 -9.23 9.95
C ARG A 74 4.87 -8.39 9.18
N THR A 75 4.49 -7.84 8.01
CA THR A 75 5.45 -7.09 7.19
C THR A 75 5.81 -5.74 7.81
N VAL A 76 7.11 -5.41 7.85
CA VAL A 76 7.63 -4.12 8.29
C VAL A 76 8.09 -3.24 7.13
N MET A 77 8.28 -3.82 5.94
CA MET A 77 8.70 -3.09 4.74
C MET A 77 7.54 -2.55 3.91
N VAL A 78 6.30 -2.92 4.23
CA VAL A 78 5.09 -2.37 3.62
C VAL A 78 4.43 -1.40 4.58
N ARG A 79 4.16 -0.19 4.11
CA ARG A 79 3.44 0.83 4.88
C ARG A 79 1.95 0.53 4.92
N ARG A 80 1.37 0.21 3.75
CA ARG A 80 -0.04 -0.15 3.60
C ARG A 80 -0.31 -0.98 2.36
N PHE A 81 -1.42 -1.67 2.39
CA PHE A 81 -2.01 -2.35 1.24
C PHE A 81 -3.28 -1.61 0.82
N VAL A 82 -3.42 -1.38 -0.47
CA VAL A 82 -4.54 -0.65 -1.05
C VAL A 82 -5.26 -1.55 -2.05
N ASP A 83 -6.57 -1.71 -1.86
CA ASP A 83 -7.47 -2.23 -2.87
C ASP A 83 -7.48 -1.21 -4.01
N LEU A 84 -6.79 -1.55 -5.11
CA LEU A 84 -6.51 -0.62 -6.19
C LEU A 84 -7.73 -0.50 -7.11
N TRP A 85 -8.40 0.64 -7.09
CA TRP A 85 -9.58 0.91 -7.89
C TRP A 85 -9.24 1.50 -9.26
N ALA A 86 -8.28 2.41 -9.31
CA ALA A 86 -7.86 3.06 -10.53
C ALA A 86 -6.40 3.51 -10.47
N SER A 87 -5.74 3.56 -11.62
CA SER A 87 -4.44 4.18 -11.80
C SER A 87 -4.39 4.98 -13.10
N GLY A 88 -3.42 5.86 -13.23
CA GLY A 88 -3.19 6.63 -14.46
C GLY A 88 -1.83 7.32 -14.44
N ASP A 89 -1.33 7.68 -15.61
CA ASP A 89 -0.12 8.49 -15.81
C ASP A 89 -0.38 10.00 -15.71
N SER A 90 -1.65 10.36 -15.73
CA SER A 90 -2.15 11.72 -15.61
C SER A 90 -3.44 11.74 -14.80
N TRP A 91 -3.86 12.95 -14.37
CA TRP A 91 -5.15 13.11 -13.71
C TRP A 91 -6.32 12.75 -14.62
N GLU A 92 -6.23 13.08 -15.90
CA GLU A 92 -7.24 12.81 -16.92
C GLU A 92 -7.46 11.32 -17.07
N THR A 93 -6.37 10.55 -17.19
CA THR A 93 -6.40 9.09 -17.29
C THR A 93 -6.96 8.47 -15.99
N LEU A 94 -6.49 8.93 -14.82
CA LEU A 94 -7.03 8.46 -13.55
C LEU A 94 -8.54 8.73 -13.44
N ALA A 95 -8.97 9.95 -13.75
CA ALA A 95 -10.39 10.33 -13.68
C ALA A 95 -11.26 9.53 -14.65
N ALA A 96 -10.76 9.24 -15.85
CA ALA A 96 -11.46 8.37 -16.81
C ALA A 96 -11.63 6.95 -16.24
N ASN A 97 -10.59 6.39 -15.67
CA ASN A 97 -10.60 5.06 -15.07
C ASN A 97 -11.50 5.00 -13.82
N VAL A 98 -11.53 6.05 -12.98
CA VAL A 98 -12.45 6.13 -11.85
C VAL A 98 -13.91 6.19 -12.31
N ARG A 99 -14.23 6.95 -13.36
CA ARG A 99 -15.60 7.01 -13.93
C ARG A 99 -16.05 5.70 -14.56
N ALA A 100 -15.11 4.90 -15.04
CA ALA A 100 -15.38 3.58 -15.63
C ALA A 100 -15.60 2.47 -14.59
N LEU A 101 -15.39 2.74 -13.29
CA LEU A 101 -15.60 1.75 -12.24
C LEU A 101 -17.07 1.34 -12.15
N SER A 102 -17.30 0.03 -12.01
CA SER A 102 -18.63 -0.47 -11.63
C SER A 102 -19.02 0.07 -10.25
N PRO A 103 -20.27 0.53 -10.05
CA PRO A 103 -20.77 0.91 -8.73
C PRO A 103 -20.58 -0.15 -7.64
N ASP A 104 -20.54 -1.43 -8.01
CA ASP A 104 -20.34 -2.54 -7.08
C ASP A 104 -18.99 -2.47 -6.36
N VAL A 105 -17.98 -1.83 -6.98
CA VAL A 105 -16.64 -1.68 -6.40
C VAL A 105 -16.64 -0.75 -5.19
N TYR A 106 -17.43 0.33 -5.25
CA TYR A 106 -17.32 1.42 -4.27
C TYR A 106 -18.59 1.71 -3.45
N SER A 107 -19.77 1.29 -3.92
CA SER A 107 -21.06 1.76 -3.37
C SER A 107 -21.24 1.44 -1.89
N SER A 108 -20.78 0.26 -1.42
CA SER A 108 -20.85 -0.15 -0.03
C SER A 108 -19.97 0.71 0.89
N TYR A 109 -18.84 1.19 0.40
CA TYR A 109 -17.86 1.97 1.15
C TYR A 109 -18.20 3.46 1.19
N LEU A 110 -18.95 3.97 0.17
CA LEU A 110 -19.33 5.39 0.06
C LEU A 110 -20.77 5.67 0.54
N ALA A 111 -21.46 4.66 1.08
CA ALA A 111 -22.85 4.72 1.47
C ALA A 111 -23.13 5.72 2.62
N VAL A 112 -24.38 6.13 2.73
CA VAL A 112 -24.88 6.88 3.91
C VAL A 112 -24.70 6.02 5.16
N GLY A 113 -24.18 6.63 6.22
CA GLY A 113 -23.92 5.95 7.50
C GLY A 113 -22.49 5.46 7.66
N THR A 114 -21.69 5.43 6.60
CA THR A 114 -20.25 5.16 6.70
C THR A 114 -19.47 6.40 7.15
N THR A 115 -18.29 6.18 7.71
CA THR A 115 -17.33 7.26 8.00
C THR A 115 -16.05 7.03 7.23
N PHE A 116 -15.50 8.09 6.67
CA PHE A 116 -14.30 7.98 5.85
C PHE A 116 -13.37 9.17 6.01
N LYS A 117 -12.13 8.99 5.55
CA LYS A 117 -11.18 10.05 5.22
C LYS A 117 -10.55 9.78 3.86
N VAL A 118 -10.07 10.84 3.22
CA VAL A 118 -9.23 10.76 2.04
C VAL A 118 -7.83 11.23 2.42
N CYS A 119 -6.82 10.43 2.11
CA CYS A 119 -5.41 10.76 2.29
C CYS A 119 -4.78 10.96 0.91
N VAL A 120 -4.08 12.07 0.73
CA VAL A 120 -3.27 12.34 -0.47
C VAL A 120 -1.82 12.33 -0.07
N GLU A 121 -1.04 11.44 -0.67
CA GLU A 121 0.39 11.31 -0.43
C GLU A 121 1.13 11.33 -1.76
N ALA A 122 2.25 12.04 -1.79
CA ALA A 122 3.14 12.07 -2.95
C ALA A 122 4.50 11.52 -2.57
N PHE A 123 5.10 10.79 -3.50
CA PHE A 123 6.47 10.32 -3.45
C PHE A 123 7.30 11.07 -4.51
N GLY A 124 8.55 11.41 -4.19
CA GLY A 124 9.43 12.21 -5.06
C GLY A 124 9.21 13.72 -4.97
N ARG A 125 8.01 14.18 -4.60
CA ARG A 125 7.67 15.58 -4.35
C ARG A 125 6.73 15.70 -3.15
N ALA A 126 6.94 16.70 -2.30
CA ALA A 126 6.00 17.03 -1.24
C ALA A 126 4.87 17.91 -1.76
N PHE A 127 3.63 17.58 -1.42
CA PHE A 127 2.47 18.44 -1.66
C PHE A 127 2.24 19.38 -0.47
N SER A 128 1.93 20.64 -0.76
CA SER A 128 1.37 21.58 0.22
C SER A 128 -0.03 21.12 0.64
N GLU A 129 -0.52 21.62 1.77
CA GLU A 129 -1.89 21.32 2.22
C GLU A 129 -2.95 21.82 1.22
N ALA A 130 -2.71 22.94 0.55
CA ALA A 130 -3.60 23.46 -0.50
C ALA A 130 -3.68 22.50 -1.70
N GLU A 131 -2.55 22.00 -2.17
CA GLU A 131 -2.51 21.02 -3.26
C GLU A 131 -3.22 19.71 -2.86
N LYS A 132 -3.04 19.23 -1.62
CA LYS A 132 -3.77 18.05 -1.13
C LYS A 132 -5.28 18.26 -1.11
N MET A 133 -5.73 19.44 -0.64
CA MET A 133 -7.16 19.76 -0.63
C MET A 133 -7.73 19.83 -2.03
N GLU A 134 -7.03 20.44 -2.99
CA GLU A 134 -7.42 20.45 -4.39
C GLU A 134 -7.62 19.03 -4.94
N GLN A 135 -6.69 18.10 -4.64
CA GLN A 135 -6.83 16.71 -5.10
C GLN A 135 -8.04 16.01 -4.45
N ILE A 136 -8.32 16.28 -3.17
CA ILE A 136 -9.48 15.75 -2.46
C ILE A 136 -10.77 16.28 -3.10
N ASP A 137 -10.85 17.57 -3.40
CA ASP A 137 -12.04 18.17 -4.04
C ASP A 137 -12.27 17.60 -5.44
N ARG A 138 -11.20 17.40 -6.22
CA ARG A 138 -11.25 16.76 -7.53
C ARG A 138 -11.79 15.33 -7.45
N LEU A 139 -11.35 14.53 -6.46
CA LEU A 139 -11.88 13.18 -6.23
C LEU A 139 -13.35 13.20 -5.80
N GLY A 140 -13.76 14.17 -4.98
CA GLY A 140 -15.14 14.37 -4.54
C GLY A 140 -16.11 14.62 -5.70
N GLN A 141 -15.62 15.14 -6.85
CA GLN A 141 -16.40 15.32 -8.06
C GLN A 141 -16.52 14.05 -8.91
N LEU A 142 -15.66 13.05 -8.69
CA LEU A 142 -15.65 11.81 -9.46
C LEU A 142 -16.52 10.71 -8.83
N LEU A 143 -16.62 10.68 -7.50
CA LEU A 143 -17.27 9.61 -6.76
C LEU A 143 -18.34 10.17 -5.81
N PRO A 144 -19.48 9.45 -5.64
CA PRO A 144 -20.61 9.89 -4.83
C PRO A 144 -20.38 9.62 -3.34
N PHE A 145 -19.46 10.33 -2.69
CA PHE A 145 -19.24 10.21 -1.25
C PHE A 145 -20.46 10.68 -0.46
N ARG A 146 -21.19 9.75 0.17
CA ARG A 146 -22.41 10.02 0.95
C ARG A 146 -22.19 9.86 2.46
N GLY A 147 -21.06 9.28 2.85
CA GLY A 147 -20.65 9.09 4.24
C GLY A 147 -20.23 10.40 4.91
N LYS A 148 -19.90 10.32 6.20
CA LYS A 148 -19.38 11.47 6.96
C LYS A 148 -17.86 11.45 6.99
N VAL A 149 -17.23 12.60 6.77
CA VAL A 149 -15.77 12.74 6.94
C VAL A 149 -15.43 12.61 8.43
N ARG A 150 -14.48 11.73 8.73
CA ARG A 150 -13.95 11.49 10.07
C ARG A 150 -12.44 11.27 10.01
N LEU A 151 -11.67 12.22 10.52
CA LEU A 151 -10.20 12.17 10.41
C LEU A 151 -9.56 11.15 11.37
N LYS A 152 -10.17 10.93 12.55
CA LYS A 152 -9.67 9.96 13.55
C LYS A 152 -10.52 8.70 13.52
N ALA A 153 -9.87 7.54 13.35
CA ALA A 153 -10.50 6.22 13.30
C ALA A 153 -11.75 6.16 12.38
N PRO A 154 -11.65 6.52 11.09
CA PRO A 154 -12.73 6.31 10.15
C PRO A 154 -12.95 4.81 9.89
N GLN A 155 -14.12 4.43 9.38
CA GLN A 155 -14.36 3.07 8.92
C GLN A 155 -13.57 2.76 7.64
N HIS A 156 -13.44 3.76 6.74
CA HIS A 156 -12.72 3.61 5.48
C HIS A 156 -11.72 4.73 5.28
N THR A 157 -10.53 4.37 4.81
CA THR A 157 -9.52 5.32 4.36
C THR A 157 -9.35 5.15 2.86
N PHE A 158 -9.63 6.21 2.10
CA PHE A 158 -9.29 6.26 0.68
C PHE A 158 -7.96 6.95 0.51
N VAL A 159 -7.16 6.47 -0.42
CA VAL A 159 -5.83 7.01 -0.66
C VAL A 159 -5.65 7.37 -2.13
N LEU A 160 -5.12 8.56 -2.36
CA LEU A 160 -4.55 8.97 -3.63
C LEU A 160 -3.03 9.03 -3.45
N LEU A 161 -2.33 8.16 -4.13
CA LEU A 161 -0.89 8.04 -4.09
C LEU A 161 -0.32 8.56 -5.40
N CYS A 162 0.58 9.53 -5.32
CA CYS A 162 1.18 10.18 -6.47
C CYS A 162 2.67 9.81 -6.53
N ASP A 163 3.04 8.97 -7.49
CA ASP A 163 4.44 8.69 -7.80
C ASP A 163 4.95 9.78 -8.73
N GLN A 164 5.83 10.63 -8.21
CA GLN A 164 6.51 11.69 -8.93
C GLN A 164 8.02 11.53 -8.79
N SER A 165 8.48 10.28 -8.77
CA SER A 165 9.90 9.98 -8.65
C SER A 165 10.70 10.67 -9.76
N THR A 166 11.93 11.06 -9.43
CA THR A 166 12.83 11.81 -10.30
C THR A 166 13.78 10.91 -11.11
N ASP A 167 13.55 9.61 -11.07
CA ASP A 167 14.40 8.60 -11.72
C ASP A 167 14.17 8.43 -13.24
N GLY A 168 13.43 9.37 -13.85
CA GLY A 168 13.12 9.37 -15.30
C GLY A 168 11.89 8.56 -15.68
N ARG A 169 11.21 7.91 -14.73
CA ARG A 169 9.91 7.27 -14.99
C ARG A 169 8.81 8.32 -15.12
N PRO A 170 7.79 8.06 -15.95
CA PRO A 170 6.62 8.95 -16.00
C PRO A 170 5.91 8.97 -14.65
N PRO A 171 5.32 10.12 -14.24
CA PRO A 171 4.52 10.20 -13.03
C PRO A 171 3.35 9.21 -13.10
N ARG A 172 2.97 8.67 -11.94
CA ARG A 172 1.86 7.72 -11.86
C ARG A 172 0.97 8.05 -10.67
N LEU A 173 -0.33 7.92 -10.88
CA LEU A 173 -1.34 8.14 -9.86
C LEU A 173 -2.04 6.81 -9.57
N TYR A 174 -2.29 6.54 -8.29
CA TYR A 174 -3.02 5.36 -7.84
C TYR A 174 -4.11 5.80 -6.87
N PHE A 175 -5.32 5.32 -7.10
CA PHE A 175 -6.45 5.59 -6.23
C PHE A 175 -7.12 4.30 -5.79
N GLY A 176 -7.47 4.22 -4.51
CA GLY A 176 -8.15 3.07 -3.95
C GLY A 176 -8.45 3.20 -2.47
N ARG A 177 -8.86 2.08 -1.88
CA ARG A 177 -9.20 1.96 -0.46
C ARG A 177 -8.08 1.25 0.30
N GLU A 178 -7.59 1.84 1.36
CA GLU A 178 -6.66 1.16 2.28
C GLU A 178 -7.36 -0.03 2.95
N VAL A 179 -6.78 -1.21 2.78
CA VAL A 179 -7.28 -2.48 3.35
C VAL A 179 -6.61 -2.77 4.68
N ALA A 180 -5.30 -2.61 4.72
CA ALA A 180 -4.52 -2.87 5.93
C ALA A 180 -3.22 -2.05 5.94
N SER A 181 -2.75 -1.73 7.13
CA SER A 181 -1.43 -1.13 7.36
C SER A 181 -0.43 -2.19 7.81
N GLY A 182 0.80 -2.11 7.30
CA GLY A 182 1.91 -2.94 7.78
C GLY A 182 2.37 -2.54 9.18
N GLN A 183 3.31 -3.30 9.73
CA GLN A 183 3.78 -3.17 11.12
C GLN A 183 4.93 -2.16 11.25
N ARG A 184 4.77 -0.94 10.73
CA ARG A 184 5.81 0.10 10.72
C ARG A 184 6.20 0.61 12.12
N ASP A 185 5.34 0.42 13.11
CA ASP A 185 5.60 0.84 14.50
C ASP A 185 6.45 -0.17 15.27
N LEU A 186 6.57 -1.43 14.79
CA LEU A 186 7.33 -2.47 15.45
C LEU A 186 8.82 -2.11 15.64
N PRO A 187 9.56 -1.59 14.65
CA PRO A 187 10.95 -1.17 14.87
C PRO A 187 11.08 -0.18 16.03
N GLY A 188 10.16 0.79 16.13
CA GLY A 188 10.12 1.73 17.25
C GLY A 188 9.79 1.09 18.60
N ALA A 189 8.96 0.06 18.62
CA ALA A 189 8.63 -0.70 19.83
C ALA A 189 9.85 -1.49 20.35
N TYR A 190 10.70 -1.95 19.45
CA TYR A 190 11.93 -2.71 19.74
C TYR A 190 13.19 -1.86 19.72
N ASP A 191 13.09 -0.53 19.72
CA ASP A 191 14.22 0.39 19.72
C ASP A 191 15.18 0.04 20.87
N LEU A 192 16.48 0.00 20.53
CA LEU A 192 17.56 -0.31 21.45
C LEU A 192 17.57 0.62 22.68
N LYS A 193 17.22 1.90 22.50
CA LYS A 193 17.14 2.89 23.58
C LYS A 193 16.08 2.58 24.63
N ARG A 194 15.13 1.71 24.33
CA ARG A 194 14.05 1.28 25.24
C ARG A 194 14.39 0.03 26.02
N ARG A 195 15.56 -0.60 25.76
CA ARG A 195 16.01 -1.80 26.44
C ARG A 195 16.70 -1.44 27.76
N ASN A 196 16.49 -2.26 28.79
CA ASN A 196 17.18 -2.12 30.07
C ASN A 196 18.69 -2.35 29.97
N TYR A 197 19.13 -3.06 28.96
CA TYR A 197 20.53 -3.36 28.69
C TYR A 197 20.81 -3.30 27.18
N ILE A 198 21.89 -2.63 26.81
CA ILE A 198 22.39 -2.55 25.43
C ILE A 198 23.77 -3.20 25.39
N GLY A 199 23.88 -4.30 24.66
CA GLY A 199 25.18 -4.93 24.39
C GLY A 199 26.00 -4.10 23.38
N THR A 200 27.31 -4.29 23.38
CA THR A 200 28.24 -3.60 22.46
C THR A 200 27.99 -3.93 20.98
N THR A 201 27.33 -5.05 20.69
CA THR A 201 27.03 -5.57 19.35
C THR A 201 25.54 -5.71 19.13
N SER A 202 24.75 -4.73 19.58
CA SER A 202 23.30 -4.75 19.39
C SER A 202 22.91 -4.50 17.93
N LEU A 203 22.07 -5.38 17.39
CA LEU A 203 21.56 -5.27 16.03
C LEU A 203 20.41 -4.24 15.96
N ASP A 204 20.35 -3.47 14.88
CA ASP A 204 19.24 -2.57 14.60
C ASP A 204 17.90 -3.32 14.64
N ALA A 205 16.86 -2.68 15.20
CA ALA A 205 15.58 -3.33 15.42
C ALA A 205 14.87 -3.70 14.11
N GLU A 206 14.95 -2.84 13.08
CA GLU A 206 14.33 -3.11 11.78
C GLU A 206 15.05 -4.27 11.09
N LEU A 207 16.39 -4.28 11.10
CA LEU A 207 17.18 -5.38 10.55
C LEU A 207 16.91 -6.70 11.28
N ALA A 208 16.77 -6.68 12.60
CA ALA A 208 16.44 -7.87 13.39
C ALA A 208 15.06 -8.45 13.01
N LEU A 209 14.07 -7.59 12.78
CA LEU A 209 12.73 -7.99 12.32
C LEU A 209 12.77 -8.58 10.90
N LEU A 210 13.54 -7.98 9.99
CA LEU A 210 13.75 -8.51 8.64
C LEU A 210 14.42 -9.89 8.67
N MET A 211 15.47 -10.05 9.44
CA MET A 211 16.14 -11.35 9.62
C MET A 211 15.18 -12.40 10.18
N ALA A 212 14.35 -12.04 11.17
CA ALA A 212 13.35 -12.94 11.72
C ALA A 212 12.28 -13.36 10.69
N SER A 213 11.90 -12.47 9.79
CA SER A 213 10.96 -12.78 8.70
C SER A 213 11.58 -13.66 7.61
N LEU A 214 12.88 -13.51 7.36
CA LEU A 214 13.61 -14.21 6.28
C LEU A 214 14.19 -15.57 6.72
N ALA A 215 14.21 -15.88 8.02
CA ALA A 215 14.83 -17.10 8.57
C ALA A 215 13.97 -18.37 8.43
N HIS A 216 12.89 -18.33 7.64
CA HIS A 216 11.94 -19.46 7.46
C HIS A 216 11.95 -20.03 6.07
#